data_a433458ed6ede1382abbf42a6ed7f7b9
#
_entry.id   a433458ed6ede1382abbf42a6ed7f7b9
#
_cell.length_a   1.000
_cell.length_b   1.000
_cell.length_c   1.000
_cell.angle_alpha   90.00
_cell.angle_beta   90.00
_cell.angle_gamma   90.00
#
_symmetry.space_group_name_H-M   'P 1'
#
loop_
_entity.id
_entity.type
_entity.pdbx_description
1 polymer ?
#
loop_
_entity_poly.entity_id
_entity_poly.type
_entity_poly.pdbx_seq_one_letter_code
_entity_poly.pdbx_strand_id
1 'polypeptide(L)'
;NIGVNSVFLARLFVYLHQFFEKKRNGTMQSGKIINDPVFGFINIPKGIIMEVVTHPTMQRLHRIKQLGLSSMVYPGAQHTRFQHSLGAFFLMTEAIQSLRGKGVEISDHEAEAVKLAILLHDVGHGPFSHVLENTLAPGVHHEEISLLLMKQMNRELDGRLDLAIRIYKDEYEKRFLHQLVSSQLDMDRLDYLRRDSFYTGVTEGNIGSAR
;
A
#
# COMPACT_ATOMS: atom_id res chain seq x y z
N ASN A 1 -25.74 -20.36 22.89
CA ASN A 1 -25.32 -19.11 23.53
C ASN A 1 -23.92 -18.77 23.04
N ILE A 2 -23.84 -18.07 21.92
CA ILE A 2 -22.57 -17.51 21.44
C ILE A 2 -22.44 -16.18 22.20
N GLY A 3 -21.65 -16.18 23.28
CA GLY A 3 -21.26 -14.97 23.99
C GLY A 3 -20.38 -14.13 23.09
N VAL A 4 -20.96 -13.22 22.35
CA VAL A 4 -20.20 -12.18 21.66
C VAL A 4 -19.49 -11.38 22.73
N ASN A 5 -18.16 -11.43 22.71
CA ASN A 5 -17.31 -10.87 23.75
C ASN A 5 -17.61 -9.37 23.89
N SER A 6 -18.23 -8.97 25.02
CA SER A 6 -18.67 -7.59 25.29
C SER A 6 -17.55 -6.56 25.14
N VAL A 7 -16.30 -6.99 25.35
CA VAL A 7 -15.09 -6.19 25.14
C VAL A 7 -14.84 -5.89 23.67
N PHE A 8 -15.15 -6.84 22.76
CA PHE A 8 -15.01 -6.63 21.32
C PHE A 8 -16.05 -5.60 20.83
N LEU A 9 -17.31 -5.74 21.26
CA LEU A 9 -18.37 -4.79 20.91
C LEU A 9 -18.10 -3.40 21.48
N ALA A 10 -17.61 -3.31 22.71
CA ALA A 10 -17.24 -2.03 23.33
C ALA A 10 -16.08 -1.34 22.57
N ARG A 11 -15.04 -2.09 22.17
CA ARG A 11 -13.93 -1.56 21.38
C ARG A 11 -14.38 -1.14 19.97
N LEU A 12 -15.24 -1.93 19.33
CA LEU A 12 -15.82 -1.57 18.04
C LEU A 12 -16.67 -0.30 18.16
N PHE A 13 -17.46 -0.16 19.25
CA PHE A 13 -18.31 1.02 19.48
C PHE A 13 -17.46 2.28 19.74
N VAL A 14 -16.42 2.18 20.55
CA VAL A 14 -15.47 3.29 20.80
C VAL A 14 -14.76 3.69 19.50
N TYR A 15 -14.31 2.72 18.71
CA TYR A 15 -13.65 2.98 17.43
C TYR A 15 -14.59 3.64 16.43
N LEU A 16 -15.83 3.14 16.30
CA LEU A 16 -16.85 3.75 15.45
C LEU A 16 -17.22 5.16 15.94
N HIS A 17 -17.34 5.36 17.24
CA HIS A 17 -17.64 6.68 17.80
C HIS A 17 -16.52 7.68 17.50
N GLN A 18 -15.25 7.31 17.72
CA GLN A 18 -14.10 8.15 17.39
C GLN A 18 -14.01 8.43 15.88
N PHE A 19 -14.33 7.44 15.04
CA PHE A 19 -14.39 7.59 13.59
C PHE A 19 -15.47 8.58 13.16
N PHE A 20 -16.68 8.50 13.75
CA PHE A 20 -17.78 9.41 13.45
C PHE A 20 -17.53 10.81 14.01
N GLU A 21 -16.89 10.96 15.16
CA GLU A 21 -16.50 12.24 15.73
C GLU A 21 -15.42 12.94 14.87
N LYS A 22 -14.41 12.20 14.42
CA LYS A 22 -13.38 12.71 13.51
C LYS A 22 -13.96 13.14 12.15
N LYS A 23 -15.02 12.47 11.69
CA LYS A 23 -15.77 12.84 10.48
C LYS A 23 -16.61 14.11 10.65
N ARG A 24 -17.05 14.41 11.87
CA ARG A 24 -17.88 15.61 12.18
C ARG A 24 -17.05 16.88 12.26
N ASN A 25 -15.76 16.78 12.63
CA ASN A 25 -14.88 17.93 12.90
C ASN A 25 -13.87 18.23 11.80
N GLY A 26 -13.84 17.46 10.70
CA GLY A 26 -12.95 17.69 9.57
C GLY A 26 -13.72 17.66 8.25
N THR A 27 -13.42 18.55 7.35
CA THR A 27 -13.82 18.50 5.93
C THR A 27 -13.13 17.28 5.26
N MET A 28 -13.54 16.07 5.65
CA MET A 28 -13.09 14.86 4.94
C MET A 28 -13.79 14.84 3.58
N GLN A 29 -13.04 15.06 2.53
CA GLN A 29 -13.47 14.67 1.19
C GLN A 29 -13.92 13.22 1.26
N SER A 30 -15.20 12.95 0.98
CA SER A 30 -15.77 11.61 1.09
C SER A 30 -15.07 10.67 0.11
N GLY A 31 -14.09 9.93 0.61
CA GLY A 31 -13.36 8.89 -0.11
C GLY A 31 -14.06 7.53 0.00
N LYS A 32 -13.41 6.50 -0.52
CA LYS A 32 -13.83 5.10 -0.39
C LYS A 32 -13.10 4.46 0.80
N ILE A 33 -13.83 3.76 1.64
CA ILE A 33 -13.25 2.97 2.74
C ILE A 33 -13.15 1.52 2.29
N ILE A 34 -11.96 0.93 2.44
CA ILE A 34 -11.69 -0.49 2.18
C ILE A 34 -11.38 -1.13 3.54
N ASN A 35 -12.04 -2.24 3.84
CA ASN A 35 -11.74 -3.03 5.03
C ASN A 35 -10.60 -4.02 4.70
N ASP A 36 -9.44 -3.79 5.31
CA ASP A 36 -8.27 -4.67 5.19
C ASP A 36 -8.13 -5.51 6.47
N PRO A 37 -7.91 -6.83 6.36
CA PRO A 37 -7.86 -7.71 7.52
C PRO A 37 -6.62 -7.48 8.41
N VAL A 38 -5.56 -6.85 7.88
CA VAL A 38 -4.30 -6.58 8.60
C VAL A 38 -4.32 -5.21 9.29
N PHE A 39 -4.83 -4.18 8.60
CA PHE A 39 -4.79 -2.78 9.07
C PHE A 39 -6.16 -2.20 9.41
N GLY A 40 -7.25 -2.92 9.17
CA GLY A 40 -8.59 -2.41 9.40
C GLY A 40 -9.06 -1.50 8.26
N PHE A 41 -9.58 -0.33 8.59
CA PHE A 41 -10.18 0.57 7.59
C PHE A 41 -9.13 1.45 6.91
N ILE A 42 -8.87 1.19 5.64
CA ILE A 42 -8.02 2.02 4.77
C ILE A 42 -8.91 3.03 4.04
N ASN A 43 -8.65 4.32 4.24
CA ASN A 43 -9.36 5.38 3.56
C ASN A 43 -8.63 5.77 2.28
N ILE A 44 -9.31 5.64 1.13
CA ILE A 44 -8.82 6.05 -0.18
C ILE A 44 -9.43 7.43 -0.49
N PRO A 45 -8.65 8.51 -0.50
CA PRO A 45 -9.17 9.84 -0.77
C PRO A 45 -9.64 9.96 -2.23
N LYS A 46 -10.58 10.88 -2.49
CA LYS A 46 -10.95 11.27 -3.86
C LYS A 46 -9.76 11.93 -4.57
N GLY A 47 -9.84 12.04 -5.88
CA GLY A 47 -8.79 12.63 -6.72
C GLY A 47 -7.87 11.57 -7.28
N ILE A 48 -6.61 11.95 -7.54
CA ILE A 48 -5.64 11.13 -8.27
C ILE A 48 -5.41 9.74 -7.63
N ILE A 49 -5.41 9.64 -6.31
CA ILE A 49 -5.23 8.35 -5.61
C ILE A 49 -6.39 7.41 -5.94
N MET A 50 -7.64 7.90 -5.93
CA MET A 50 -8.81 7.09 -6.30
C MET A 50 -8.77 6.69 -7.79
N GLU A 51 -8.36 7.61 -8.66
CA GLU A 51 -8.23 7.36 -10.09
C GLU A 51 -7.20 6.25 -10.34
N VAL A 52 -6.04 6.31 -9.68
CA VAL A 52 -5.00 5.28 -9.74
C VAL A 52 -5.50 3.94 -9.18
N VAL A 53 -6.13 3.94 -8.00
CA VAL A 53 -6.66 2.70 -7.39
C VAL A 53 -7.68 2.03 -8.31
N THR A 54 -8.53 2.79 -8.99
CA THR A 54 -9.57 2.26 -9.90
C THR A 54 -9.06 2.01 -11.32
N HIS A 55 -7.83 2.40 -11.65
CA HIS A 55 -7.25 2.21 -12.98
C HIS A 55 -7.12 0.72 -13.33
N PRO A 56 -7.43 0.30 -14.58
CA PRO A 56 -7.36 -1.11 -14.98
C PRO A 56 -6.01 -1.78 -14.70
N THR A 57 -4.91 -1.06 -14.90
CA THR A 57 -3.54 -1.53 -14.63
C THR A 57 -3.35 -1.88 -13.14
N MET A 58 -3.89 -1.07 -12.23
CA MET A 58 -3.86 -1.33 -10.79
C MET A 58 -4.84 -2.46 -10.41
N GLN A 59 -6.04 -2.46 -11.00
CA GLN A 59 -7.08 -3.44 -10.72
C GLN A 59 -6.69 -4.88 -11.11
N ARG A 60 -5.80 -5.08 -12.11
CA ARG A 60 -5.31 -6.42 -12.45
C ARG A 60 -4.57 -7.10 -11.29
N LEU A 61 -3.98 -6.32 -10.34
CA LEU A 61 -3.29 -6.86 -9.17
C LEU A 61 -4.20 -7.66 -8.23
N HIS A 62 -5.51 -7.49 -8.31
CA HIS A 62 -6.48 -8.36 -7.61
C HIS A 62 -6.37 -9.84 -8.00
N ARG A 63 -5.84 -10.14 -9.18
CA ARG A 63 -5.71 -11.50 -9.72
C ARG A 63 -4.31 -12.06 -9.58
N ILE A 64 -3.39 -11.32 -8.96
CA ILE A 64 -1.99 -11.71 -8.78
C ILE A 64 -1.74 -11.92 -7.28
N LYS A 65 -1.47 -13.16 -6.89
CA LYS A 65 -1.14 -13.49 -5.51
C LYS A 65 0.23 -12.94 -5.14
N GLN A 66 0.34 -12.37 -3.93
CA GLN A 66 1.61 -11.83 -3.41
C GLN A 66 2.69 -12.91 -3.34
N LEU A 67 2.38 -14.05 -2.78
CA LEU A 67 3.33 -15.14 -2.54
C LEU A 67 3.33 -16.21 -3.66
N GLY A 68 2.70 -15.92 -4.80
CA GLY A 68 2.72 -16.81 -5.96
C GLY A 68 2.31 -18.24 -5.63
N LEU A 69 3.23 -19.20 -5.81
CA LEU A 69 2.99 -20.63 -5.59
C LEU A 69 3.02 -21.04 -4.12
N SER A 70 3.45 -20.20 -3.19
CA SER A 70 3.53 -20.53 -1.76
C SER A 70 2.18 -20.91 -1.16
N SER A 71 1.06 -20.51 -1.78
CA SER A 71 -0.28 -20.94 -1.40
C SER A 71 -0.52 -22.46 -1.53
N MET A 72 0.33 -23.17 -2.24
CA MET A 72 0.28 -24.64 -2.32
C MET A 72 0.80 -25.30 -1.03
N VAL A 73 1.70 -24.62 -0.31
CA VAL A 73 2.26 -25.07 0.97
C VAL A 73 1.54 -24.39 2.14
N TYR A 74 1.21 -23.11 1.99
CA TYR A 74 0.47 -22.32 2.97
C TYR A 74 -0.91 -21.95 2.40
N PRO A 75 -1.95 -22.78 2.61
CA PRO A 75 -3.26 -22.57 1.99
C PRO A 75 -3.91 -21.21 2.30
N GLY A 76 -3.56 -20.62 3.46
CA GLY A 76 -4.00 -19.27 3.86
C GLY A 76 -3.37 -18.13 3.05
N ALA A 77 -2.26 -18.35 2.33
CA ALA A 77 -1.53 -17.35 1.55
C ALA A 77 -2.27 -16.99 0.25
N GLN A 78 -3.49 -16.45 0.37
CA GLN A 78 -4.36 -16.11 -0.75
C GLN A 78 -4.39 -14.60 -1.05
N HIS A 79 -3.75 -13.76 -0.23
CA HIS A 79 -3.72 -12.31 -0.41
C HIS A 79 -3.03 -11.92 -1.72
N THR A 80 -3.51 -10.80 -2.25
CA THR A 80 -3.12 -10.31 -3.58
C THR A 80 -2.16 -9.14 -3.48
N ARG A 81 -1.43 -8.87 -4.57
CA ARG A 81 -0.59 -7.67 -4.68
C ARG A 81 -1.39 -6.37 -4.55
N PHE A 82 -2.66 -6.38 -4.93
CA PHE A 82 -3.54 -5.23 -4.70
C PHE A 82 -3.73 -4.95 -3.20
N GLN A 83 -3.98 -5.98 -2.38
CA GLN A 83 -4.10 -5.81 -0.92
C GLN A 83 -2.78 -5.34 -0.30
N HIS A 84 -1.65 -5.88 -0.76
CA HIS A 84 -0.32 -5.42 -0.36
C HIS A 84 -0.10 -3.94 -0.69
N SER A 85 -0.32 -3.53 -1.94
CA SER A 85 -0.17 -2.13 -2.35
C SER A 85 -1.03 -1.16 -1.51
N LEU A 86 -2.26 -1.57 -1.16
CA LEU A 86 -3.13 -0.76 -0.27
C LEU A 86 -2.60 -0.70 1.16
N GLY A 87 -2.05 -1.79 1.67
CA GLY A 87 -1.44 -1.81 3.01
C GLY A 87 -0.18 -0.96 3.08
N ALA A 88 0.69 -1.06 2.09
CA ALA A 88 1.86 -0.19 1.96
C ALA A 88 1.48 1.30 1.84
N PHE A 89 0.42 1.61 1.09
CA PHE A 89 -0.16 2.96 1.03
C PHE A 89 -0.67 3.44 2.40
N PHE A 90 -1.34 2.58 3.16
CA PHE A 90 -1.78 2.90 4.52
C PHE A 90 -0.60 3.23 5.43
N LEU A 91 0.42 2.37 5.46
CA LEU A 91 1.63 2.59 6.25
C LEU A 91 2.37 3.86 5.84
N MET A 92 2.46 4.15 4.54
CA MET A 92 3.03 5.41 4.04
C MET A 92 2.25 6.63 4.55
N THR A 93 0.92 6.54 4.62
CA THR A 93 0.08 7.63 5.14
C THR A 93 0.37 7.90 6.61
N GLU A 94 0.49 6.85 7.43
CA GLU A 94 0.84 6.94 8.85
C GLU A 94 2.27 7.49 9.04
N ALA A 95 3.23 7.00 8.23
CA ALA A 95 4.62 7.47 8.28
C ALA A 95 4.73 8.97 7.99
N ILE A 96 4.04 9.47 6.96
CA ILE A 96 4.01 10.90 6.62
C ILE A 96 3.41 11.73 7.78
N GLN A 97 2.31 11.27 8.37
CA GLN A 97 1.70 11.96 9.51
C GLN A 97 2.66 12.01 10.71
N SER A 98 3.33 10.91 11.00
CA SER A 98 4.33 10.82 12.08
C SER A 98 5.52 11.76 11.82
N LEU A 99 6.08 11.78 10.61
CA LEU A 99 7.20 12.65 10.24
C LEU A 99 6.81 14.13 10.33
N ARG A 100 5.64 14.51 9.81
CA ARG A 100 5.12 15.88 9.94
C ARG A 100 4.90 16.27 11.41
N GLY A 101 4.40 15.35 12.22
CA GLY A 101 4.25 15.56 13.67
C GLY A 101 5.57 15.76 14.41
N LYS A 102 6.69 15.27 13.84
CA LYS A 102 8.07 15.49 14.33
C LYS A 102 8.74 16.72 13.73
N GLY A 103 8.02 17.53 12.94
CA GLY A 103 8.53 18.75 12.34
C GLY A 103 9.27 18.57 11.01
N VAL A 104 9.19 17.37 10.38
CA VAL A 104 9.76 17.17 9.04
C VAL A 104 8.86 17.86 8.02
N GLU A 105 9.43 18.75 7.23
CA GLU A 105 8.71 19.47 6.18
C GLU A 105 8.43 18.55 4.98
N ILE A 106 7.17 18.18 4.80
CA ILE A 106 6.65 17.44 3.66
C ILE A 106 5.42 18.21 3.16
N SER A 107 5.47 18.78 1.96
CA SER A 107 4.33 19.46 1.35
C SER A 107 3.19 18.47 1.03
N ASP A 108 1.98 18.98 0.79
CA ASP A 108 0.85 18.10 0.42
C ASP A 108 1.08 17.42 -0.93
N HIS A 109 1.72 18.12 -1.88
CA HIS A 109 2.10 17.55 -3.16
C HIS A 109 3.14 16.41 -3.02
N GLU A 110 4.16 16.58 -2.17
CA GLU A 110 5.14 15.52 -1.87
C GLU A 110 4.48 14.33 -1.17
N ALA A 111 3.59 14.61 -0.21
CA ALA A 111 2.84 13.59 0.50
C ALA A 111 1.93 12.77 -0.43
N GLU A 112 1.27 13.41 -1.39
CA GLU A 112 0.48 12.73 -2.41
C GLU A 112 1.35 11.90 -3.34
N ALA A 113 2.46 12.48 -3.83
CA ALA A 113 3.38 11.84 -4.75
C ALA A 113 4.05 10.58 -4.17
N VAL A 114 4.53 10.63 -2.91
CA VAL A 114 5.15 9.45 -2.28
C VAL A 114 4.13 8.35 -1.99
N LYS A 115 2.88 8.71 -1.69
CA LYS A 115 1.77 7.75 -1.56
C LYS A 115 1.44 7.07 -2.90
N LEU A 116 1.50 7.83 -4.00
CA LEU A 116 1.32 7.28 -5.35
C LEU A 116 2.50 6.38 -5.74
N ALA A 117 3.72 6.77 -5.37
CA ALA A 117 4.92 5.98 -5.64
C ALA A 117 4.84 4.60 -4.96
N ILE A 118 4.50 4.55 -3.66
CA ILE A 118 4.36 3.27 -2.94
C ILE A 118 3.14 2.47 -3.42
N LEU A 119 2.05 3.11 -3.79
CA LEU A 119 0.86 2.44 -4.31
C LEU A 119 1.16 1.70 -5.63
N LEU A 120 2.06 2.25 -6.44
CA LEU A 120 2.40 1.77 -7.77
C LEU A 120 3.71 0.98 -7.84
N HIS A 121 4.49 0.85 -6.74
CA HIS A 121 5.83 0.26 -6.77
C HIS A 121 5.84 -1.16 -7.38
N ASP A 122 4.82 -1.96 -7.07
CA ASP A 122 4.64 -3.35 -7.47
C ASP A 122 3.76 -3.56 -8.71
N VAL A 123 3.35 -2.46 -9.37
CA VAL A 123 2.38 -2.54 -10.48
C VAL A 123 2.90 -3.34 -11.68
N GLY A 124 4.21 -3.51 -11.82
CA GLY A 124 4.85 -4.28 -12.89
C GLY A 124 4.84 -5.79 -12.71
N HIS A 125 4.53 -6.28 -11.52
CA HIS A 125 4.50 -7.73 -11.29
C HIS A 125 3.47 -8.47 -12.15
N GLY A 126 3.89 -9.61 -12.70
CA GLY A 126 3.03 -10.62 -13.32
C GLY A 126 2.64 -11.73 -12.35
N PRO A 127 1.77 -12.67 -12.77
CA PRO A 127 1.53 -13.91 -12.03
C PRO A 127 2.85 -14.67 -11.83
N PHE A 128 3.11 -15.14 -10.60
CA PHE A 128 4.32 -15.90 -10.24
C PHE A 128 5.65 -15.19 -10.55
N SER A 129 5.69 -13.85 -10.50
CA SER A 129 6.77 -13.01 -11.05
C SER A 129 8.17 -13.53 -10.80
N HIS A 130 8.57 -13.75 -9.55
CA HIS A 130 9.94 -14.19 -9.23
C HIS A 130 10.32 -15.55 -9.85
N VAL A 131 9.32 -16.42 -10.09
CA VAL A 131 9.55 -17.70 -10.79
C VAL A 131 9.63 -17.50 -12.29
N LEU A 132 8.79 -16.61 -12.85
CA LEU A 132 8.68 -16.44 -14.30
C LEU A 132 9.66 -15.40 -14.86
N GLU A 133 10.14 -14.46 -14.07
CA GLU A 133 11.18 -13.49 -14.49
C GLU A 133 12.43 -14.20 -15.05
N ASN A 134 12.86 -15.27 -14.39
CA ASN A 134 14.02 -16.04 -14.81
C ASN A 134 13.75 -17.00 -16.00
N THR A 135 12.48 -17.35 -16.25
CA THR A 135 12.13 -18.40 -17.22
C THR A 135 11.47 -17.86 -18.49
N LEU A 136 10.58 -16.88 -18.38
CA LEU A 136 9.82 -16.34 -19.51
C LEU A 136 10.38 -15.03 -20.06
N ALA A 137 11.01 -14.21 -19.23
CA ALA A 137 11.56 -12.92 -19.62
C ALA A 137 12.94 -12.68 -18.95
N PRO A 138 13.98 -13.48 -19.27
CA PRO A 138 15.30 -13.31 -18.67
C PRO A 138 15.81 -11.89 -18.87
N GLY A 139 16.23 -11.23 -17.78
CA GLY A 139 16.80 -9.88 -17.82
C GLY A 139 15.78 -8.73 -17.82
N VAL A 140 14.47 -9.02 -17.70
CA VAL A 140 13.44 -8.00 -17.52
C VAL A 140 12.96 -8.04 -16.07
N HIS A 141 13.27 -6.98 -15.31
CA HIS A 141 12.88 -6.87 -13.91
C HIS A 141 11.52 -6.20 -13.75
N HIS A 142 10.76 -6.63 -12.74
CA HIS A 142 9.42 -6.08 -12.47
C HIS A 142 9.45 -4.58 -12.17
N GLU A 143 10.54 -4.04 -11.63
CA GLU A 143 10.74 -2.61 -11.40
C GLU A 143 10.75 -1.81 -12.72
N GLU A 144 11.37 -2.34 -13.77
CA GLU A 144 11.37 -1.72 -15.11
C GLU A 144 9.97 -1.72 -15.72
N ILE A 145 9.24 -2.83 -15.54
CA ILE A 145 7.84 -2.95 -15.99
C ILE A 145 6.97 -1.99 -15.18
N SER A 146 7.17 -1.89 -13.86
CA SER A 146 6.46 -0.92 -13.01
C SER A 146 6.66 0.50 -13.54
N LEU A 147 7.89 0.88 -13.84
CA LEU A 147 8.21 2.20 -14.38
C LEU A 147 7.57 2.45 -15.75
N LEU A 148 7.54 1.45 -16.64
CA LEU A 148 6.86 1.55 -17.94
C LEU A 148 5.35 1.77 -17.77
N LEU A 149 4.72 1.00 -16.89
CA LEU A 149 3.29 1.13 -16.60
C LEU A 149 2.96 2.46 -15.91
N MET A 150 3.78 2.91 -14.97
CA MET A 150 3.65 4.23 -14.33
C MET A 150 3.73 5.36 -15.37
N LYS A 151 4.68 5.29 -16.31
CA LYS A 151 4.80 6.28 -17.40
C LYS A 151 3.60 6.27 -18.34
N GLN A 152 3.05 5.09 -18.63
CA GLN A 152 1.83 4.98 -19.43
C GLN A 152 0.65 5.62 -18.70
N MET A 153 0.41 5.24 -17.43
CA MET A 153 -0.66 5.81 -16.59
C MET A 153 -0.49 7.33 -16.44
N ASN A 154 0.75 7.81 -16.35
CA ASN A 154 1.04 9.25 -16.26
C ASN A 154 0.56 10.03 -17.50
N ARG A 155 0.73 9.45 -18.71
CA ARG A 155 0.20 10.05 -19.93
C ARG A 155 -1.34 10.08 -19.95
N GLU A 156 -1.97 9.02 -19.45
CA GLU A 156 -3.43 8.89 -19.37
C GLU A 156 -4.03 9.81 -18.28
N LEU A 157 -3.21 10.20 -17.30
CA LEU A 157 -3.57 11.06 -16.17
C LEU A 157 -2.96 12.48 -16.26
N ASP A 158 -2.69 12.96 -17.48
CA ASP A 158 -2.26 14.34 -17.76
C ASP A 158 -0.99 14.79 -17.01
N GLY A 159 -0.02 13.89 -16.81
CA GLY A 159 1.25 14.19 -16.15
C GLY A 159 1.20 14.23 -14.62
N ARG A 160 0.07 13.92 -14.00
CA ARG A 160 -0.12 14.03 -12.54
C ARG A 160 0.69 13.03 -11.70
N LEU A 161 1.37 12.06 -12.34
CA LEU A 161 2.27 11.12 -11.66
C LEU A 161 3.77 11.52 -11.77
N ASP A 162 4.11 12.64 -12.38
CA ASP A 162 5.51 13.02 -12.63
C ASP A 162 6.37 13.01 -11.37
N LEU A 163 5.91 13.63 -10.28
CA LEU A 163 6.66 13.66 -9.03
C LEU A 163 6.74 12.25 -8.39
N ALA A 164 5.68 11.47 -8.46
CA ALA A 164 5.68 10.09 -7.96
C ALA A 164 6.71 9.22 -8.69
N ILE A 165 6.83 9.37 -10.01
CA ILE A 165 7.82 8.68 -10.84
C ILE A 165 9.25 9.12 -10.46
N ARG A 166 9.49 10.42 -10.25
CA ARG A 166 10.79 10.94 -9.82
C ARG A 166 11.19 10.42 -8.45
N ILE A 167 10.25 10.37 -7.50
CA ILE A 167 10.49 9.78 -6.17
C ILE A 167 10.81 8.29 -6.30
N TYR A 168 10.03 7.54 -7.08
CA TYR A 168 10.24 6.12 -7.32
C TYR A 168 11.64 5.83 -7.89
N LYS A 169 12.15 6.69 -8.78
CA LYS A 169 13.47 6.58 -9.42
C LYS A 169 14.65 7.09 -8.59
N ASP A 170 14.44 7.57 -7.37
CA ASP A 170 15.45 8.31 -6.57
C ASP A 170 16.01 9.57 -7.28
N GLU A 171 15.19 10.22 -8.11
CA GLU A 171 15.54 11.44 -8.86
C GLU A 171 14.95 12.71 -8.23
N TYR A 172 14.48 12.64 -7.00
CA TYR A 172 13.96 13.79 -6.26
C TYR A 172 14.91 14.22 -5.14
N GLU A 173 15.02 15.53 -4.91
CA GLU A 173 15.99 16.11 -3.97
C GLU A 173 15.85 15.61 -2.53
N LYS A 174 14.61 15.40 -2.05
CA LYS A 174 14.34 14.83 -0.73
C LYS A 174 14.42 13.29 -0.81
N ARG A 175 15.64 12.77 -0.84
CA ARG A 175 15.92 11.32 -1.01
C ARG A 175 15.26 10.43 0.04
N PHE A 176 14.98 10.94 1.23
CA PHE A 176 14.27 10.16 2.25
C PHE A 176 12.88 9.72 1.80
N LEU A 177 12.21 10.45 0.89
CA LEU A 177 10.92 10.04 0.34
C LEU A 177 11.05 8.76 -0.50
N HIS A 178 12.13 8.62 -1.29
CA HIS A 178 12.43 7.37 -1.97
C HIS A 178 12.74 6.26 -0.97
N GLN A 179 13.49 6.54 0.10
CA GLN A 179 13.83 5.55 1.12
C GLN A 179 12.60 5.02 1.87
N LEU A 180 11.52 5.78 1.97
CA LEU A 180 10.25 5.27 2.49
C LEU A 180 9.57 4.27 1.53
N VAL A 181 9.86 4.36 0.22
CA VAL A 181 9.32 3.46 -0.81
C VAL A 181 10.21 2.22 -0.98
N SER A 182 11.55 2.41 -0.97
CA SER A 182 12.52 1.34 -1.24
C SER A 182 13.79 1.55 -0.41
N SER A 183 13.99 0.73 0.61
CA SER A 183 15.20 0.72 1.44
C SER A 183 15.29 -0.58 2.25
N GLN A 184 16.17 -0.62 3.27
CA GLN A 184 16.24 -1.76 4.20
C GLN A 184 15.05 -1.84 5.16
N LEU A 185 14.40 -0.70 5.45
CA LEU A 185 13.22 -0.58 6.30
C LEU A 185 12.27 0.44 5.66
N ASP A 186 11.45 -0.02 4.76
CA ASP A 186 10.48 0.75 3.98
C ASP A 186 9.04 0.29 4.23
N MET A 187 8.09 1.00 3.65
CA MET A 187 6.66 0.72 3.84
C MET A 187 6.23 -0.55 3.09
N ASP A 188 6.91 -0.91 2.01
CA ASP A 188 6.75 -2.18 1.30
C ASP A 188 7.06 -3.35 2.24
N ARG A 189 8.27 -3.37 2.80
CA ARG A 189 8.74 -4.43 3.70
C ARG A 189 7.87 -4.54 4.96
N LEU A 190 7.49 -3.43 5.56
CA LEU A 190 6.64 -3.42 6.75
C LEU A 190 5.25 -4.00 6.47
N ASP A 191 4.68 -3.77 5.28
CA ASP A 191 3.41 -4.38 4.90
C ASP A 191 3.58 -5.88 4.67
N TYR A 192 4.49 -6.29 3.76
CA TYR A 192 4.52 -7.71 3.38
C TYR A 192 4.93 -8.62 4.54
N LEU A 193 5.87 -8.24 5.39
CA LEU A 193 6.23 -9.03 6.56
C LEU A 193 5.02 -9.28 7.47
N ARG A 194 4.24 -8.24 7.74
CA ARG A 194 3.07 -8.33 8.59
C ARG A 194 1.91 -9.05 7.91
N ARG A 195 1.68 -8.78 6.63
CA ARG A 195 0.61 -9.36 5.84
C ARG A 195 0.86 -10.84 5.57
N ASP A 196 2.05 -11.21 5.17
CA ASP A 196 2.43 -12.60 4.93
C ASP A 196 2.32 -13.42 6.21
N SER A 197 2.81 -12.89 7.34
CA SER A 197 2.65 -13.50 8.66
C SER A 197 1.18 -13.76 8.99
N PHE A 198 0.32 -12.77 8.79
CA PHE A 198 -1.11 -12.90 9.05
C PHE A 198 -1.78 -14.00 8.19
N TYR A 199 -1.48 -14.05 6.89
CA TYR A 199 -2.13 -14.97 5.97
C TYR A 199 -1.51 -16.38 5.98
N THR A 200 -0.23 -16.51 6.27
CA THR A 200 0.45 -17.82 6.34
C THR A 200 0.37 -18.47 7.70
N GLY A 201 0.14 -17.68 8.76
CA GLY A 201 0.23 -18.12 10.16
C GLY A 201 1.66 -18.23 10.67
N VAL A 202 2.67 -17.79 9.90
CA VAL A 202 4.09 -17.76 10.30
C VAL A 202 4.33 -16.52 11.16
N THR A 203 4.88 -16.69 12.36
CA THR A 203 4.96 -15.62 13.39
C THR A 203 6.15 -14.70 13.25
N GLU A 204 7.17 -15.07 12.49
CA GLU A 204 8.44 -14.35 12.34
C GLU A 204 8.31 -12.95 11.72
N GLY A 205 7.23 -12.71 10.97
CA GLY A 205 6.92 -11.40 10.40
C GLY A 205 6.12 -10.45 11.31
N ASN A 206 5.86 -10.83 12.56
CA ASN A 206 5.08 -10.01 13.48
C ASN A 206 5.93 -8.87 14.09
N ILE A 207 6.11 -7.81 13.30
CA ILE A 207 6.89 -6.63 13.69
C ILE A 207 5.96 -5.60 14.33
N GLY A 208 6.34 -5.10 15.51
CA GLY A 208 5.66 -4.00 16.18
C GLY A 208 5.88 -2.67 15.44
N SER A 209 5.04 -2.36 14.45
CA SER A 209 5.12 -1.14 13.62
C SER A 209 4.60 0.14 14.31
N ALA A 210 4.20 0.06 15.60
CA ALA A 210 3.57 1.17 16.34
C ALA A 210 4.54 1.97 17.22
N ARG A 211 5.86 1.85 17.02
CA ARG A 211 6.86 2.61 17.79
C ARG A 211 7.65 3.58 16.93
#